data_ed5cc53c942f2f861a5a8ae5cd242782
#
_entry.id   ed5cc53c942f2f861a5a8ae5cd242782
#
_cell.length_a   1.000
_cell.length_b   1.000
_cell.length_c   1.000
_cell.angle_alpha   90.00
_cell.angle_beta   90.00
_cell.angle_gamma   90.00
#
_symmetry.space_group_name_H-M   'P 1'
#
loop_
_entity.id
_entity.type
_entity.pdbx_description
1 polymer ?
#
loop_
_entity_poly.entity_id
_entity_poly.type
_entity_poly.pdbx_seq_one_letter_code
_entity_poly.pdbx_strand_id
1 'polypeptide(L)'
;MFRQWLTLVIIVLVYIPVAIDATVLHVAAPTLSMTLGASGNELLWIIDIYSLVMAGMVLPMGALGDRIGFKRLLMLGGTLFGLASLAAAFSHTASWLIATRVLLAIGAAMIVPATLAGIRATFCEEKHRNMALGVWAAVGSGGAAFGPLIGGILLEHFYWGSVFLINVPIVLVVMGLTARYVPRQAGRRDQPLNLGHAVMLIIAILLLVYSAKTALKGHLSLWVISFTLLTGALLLGLFIRTQLATSRPMIDMRLFTHRIILSGVVMAMTAMITLVGFELLMAQELQFVHGLSPYEAGVFMLPVMVASGFSGPIAGALVSRLGLRLVATGGMALSALSFYGLAMTDFSTQQWQAWGLMALLGFSAASALLASTSAIMAAAPAEKAAAAGAIETMAYELGAGLGIAIFGLLLSRSFSASIRLPAGLEAQEIARASSSMGEAGQLANSLPPTQGQAILDAARHAFIWSHSVALSSAGSMLLLLAVGMWFSLAKAQRR
;
A
#
# COMPACT_ATOMS: atom_id res chain seq x y z
N MET A 1 -14.26 0.23 33.05
CA MET A 1 -13.06 0.85 32.47
C MET A 1 -11.94 -0.15 32.15
N PHE A 2 -11.41 -0.92 33.10
CA PHE A 2 -10.28 -1.85 32.79
C PHE A 2 -10.56 -2.83 31.63
N ARG A 3 -11.73 -3.48 31.61
CA ARG A 3 -12.10 -4.40 30.50
C ARG A 3 -12.19 -3.73 29.13
N GLN A 4 -12.59 -2.47 29.05
CA GLN A 4 -12.66 -1.73 27.79
C GLN A 4 -11.25 -1.46 27.22
N TRP A 5 -10.33 -1.01 28.07
CA TRP A 5 -8.94 -0.78 27.69
C TRP A 5 -8.20 -2.08 27.37
N LEU A 6 -8.49 -3.17 28.08
CA LEU A 6 -7.96 -4.50 27.73
C LEU A 6 -8.45 -4.94 26.34
N THR A 7 -9.72 -4.71 26.01
CA THR A 7 -10.25 -4.98 24.66
C THR A 7 -9.55 -4.13 23.61
N LEU A 8 -9.26 -2.86 23.88
CA LEU A 8 -8.49 -2.02 22.97
C LEU A 8 -7.07 -2.57 22.73
N VAL A 9 -6.37 -2.96 23.78
CA VAL A 9 -5.03 -3.57 23.67
C VAL A 9 -5.07 -4.81 22.77
N ILE A 10 -6.06 -5.68 22.96
CA ILE A 10 -6.22 -6.89 22.12
C ILE A 10 -6.47 -6.50 20.65
N ILE A 11 -7.37 -5.53 20.40
CA ILE A 11 -7.70 -5.04 19.06
C ILE A 11 -6.46 -4.45 18.38
N VAL A 12 -5.69 -3.65 19.10
CA VAL A 12 -4.47 -3.03 18.58
C VAL A 12 -3.40 -4.06 18.30
N LEU A 13 -3.22 -5.06 19.18
CA LEU A 13 -2.24 -6.12 18.99
C LEU A 13 -2.49 -6.97 17.74
N VAL A 14 -3.75 -7.22 17.35
CA VAL A 14 -4.04 -7.95 16.11
C VAL A 14 -3.85 -7.06 14.88
N TYR A 15 -3.95 -5.74 15.03
CA TYR A 15 -3.78 -4.80 13.92
C TYR A 15 -2.31 -4.56 13.58
N ILE A 16 -1.40 -4.66 14.55
CA ILE A 16 0.04 -4.47 14.33
C ILE A 16 0.60 -5.37 13.20
N PRO A 17 0.40 -6.71 13.20
CA PRO A 17 0.87 -7.56 12.13
C PRO A 17 0.34 -7.16 10.75
N VAL A 18 -0.92 -6.75 10.67
CA VAL A 18 -1.54 -6.29 9.41
C VAL A 18 -0.86 -5.02 8.88
N ALA A 19 -0.59 -4.07 9.78
CA ALA A 19 0.07 -2.82 9.43
C ALA A 19 1.54 -3.02 9.00
N ILE A 20 2.27 -3.90 9.70
CA ILE A 20 3.65 -4.24 9.34
C ILE A 20 3.70 -4.99 8.00
N ASP A 21 2.81 -5.97 7.79
CA ASP A 21 2.77 -6.80 6.58
C ASP A 21 2.52 -5.99 5.30
N ALA A 22 1.83 -4.87 5.42
CA ALA A 22 1.57 -3.96 4.31
C ALA A 22 2.85 -3.34 3.70
N THR A 23 3.90 -3.14 4.49
CA THR A 23 5.11 -2.40 4.08
C THR A 23 6.42 -3.17 4.22
N VAL A 24 6.45 -4.21 5.04
CA VAL A 24 7.67 -5.01 5.29
C VAL A 24 8.30 -5.58 4.03
N LEU A 25 7.48 -5.91 3.02
CA LEU A 25 7.95 -6.47 1.76
C LEU A 25 8.68 -5.47 0.87
N HIS A 26 8.54 -4.17 1.09
CA HIS A 26 9.29 -3.17 0.31
C HIS A 26 10.80 -3.36 0.49
N VAL A 27 11.26 -3.58 1.73
CA VAL A 27 12.66 -3.85 2.04
C VAL A 27 13.03 -5.31 1.73
N ALA A 28 12.08 -6.25 1.84
CA ALA A 28 12.32 -7.66 1.50
C ALA A 28 12.39 -7.94 0.00
N ALA A 29 11.92 -7.03 -0.85
CA ALA A 29 11.83 -7.21 -2.30
C ALA A 29 13.13 -7.68 -2.97
N PRO A 30 14.31 -7.08 -2.73
CA PRO A 30 15.57 -7.55 -3.29
C PRO A 30 15.93 -8.98 -2.85
N THR A 31 15.79 -9.29 -1.57
CA THR A 31 16.06 -10.63 -1.02
C THR A 31 15.13 -11.68 -1.62
N LEU A 32 13.84 -11.37 -1.78
CA LEU A 32 12.86 -12.26 -2.42
C LEU A 32 13.19 -12.51 -3.90
N SER A 33 13.58 -11.46 -4.63
CA SER A 33 14.00 -11.58 -6.03
C SER A 33 15.18 -12.55 -6.19
N MET A 34 16.16 -12.43 -5.32
CA MET A 34 17.38 -13.26 -5.37
C MET A 34 17.14 -14.69 -4.89
N THR A 35 16.35 -14.87 -3.82
CA THR A 35 16.15 -16.20 -3.20
C THR A 35 15.12 -17.07 -3.88
N LEU A 36 14.02 -16.49 -4.34
CA LEU A 36 12.96 -17.21 -5.05
C LEU A 36 13.18 -17.24 -6.57
N GLY A 37 14.19 -16.54 -7.08
CA GLY A 37 14.38 -16.38 -8.53
C GLY A 37 13.20 -15.68 -9.19
N ALA A 38 12.48 -14.84 -8.44
CA ALA A 38 11.31 -14.16 -8.93
C ALA A 38 11.66 -13.12 -9.99
N SER A 39 10.96 -13.16 -11.12
CA SER A 39 11.05 -12.13 -12.14
C SER A 39 10.58 -10.78 -11.59
N GLY A 40 11.02 -9.68 -12.18
CA GLY A 40 10.58 -8.35 -11.76
C GLY A 40 9.06 -8.18 -11.77
N ASN A 41 8.35 -8.90 -12.66
CA ASN A 41 6.89 -8.89 -12.69
C ASN A 41 6.26 -9.68 -11.53
N GLU A 42 6.78 -10.86 -11.25
CA GLU A 42 6.30 -11.66 -10.11
C GLU A 42 6.54 -10.94 -8.80
N LEU A 43 7.69 -10.27 -8.65
CA LEU A 43 7.99 -9.46 -7.47
C LEU A 43 6.97 -8.35 -7.26
N LEU A 44 6.62 -7.61 -8.31
CA LEU A 44 5.57 -6.58 -8.24
C LEU A 44 4.21 -7.18 -7.89
N TRP A 45 3.87 -8.39 -8.37
CA TRP A 45 2.63 -9.06 -7.97
C TRP A 45 2.67 -9.55 -6.52
N ILE A 46 3.78 -10.07 -6.03
CA ILE A 46 3.94 -10.47 -4.63
C ILE A 46 3.63 -9.29 -3.70
N ILE A 47 4.07 -8.09 -4.05
CA ILE A 47 3.94 -6.92 -3.19
C ILE A 47 2.54 -6.31 -3.32
N ASP A 48 2.05 -6.03 -4.53
CA ASP A 48 0.85 -5.23 -4.74
C ASP A 48 -0.48 -6.01 -4.64
N ILE A 49 -0.46 -7.36 -4.85
CA ILE A 49 -1.68 -8.18 -4.80
C ILE A 49 -2.40 -8.05 -3.45
N TYR A 50 -1.67 -7.88 -2.37
CA TYR A 50 -2.20 -7.72 -1.03
C TYR A 50 -3.11 -6.47 -0.95
N SER A 51 -2.61 -5.30 -1.30
CA SER A 51 -3.36 -4.05 -1.26
C SER A 51 -4.51 -4.03 -2.27
N LEU A 52 -4.34 -4.63 -3.45
CA LEU A 52 -5.40 -4.71 -4.46
C LEU A 52 -6.57 -5.59 -4.02
N VAL A 53 -6.29 -6.75 -3.45
CA VAL A 53 -7.32 -7.64 -2.91
C VAL A 53 -7.97 -7.02 -1.68
N MET A 54 -7.19 -6.39 -0.81
CA MET A 54 -7.70 -5.71 0.36
C MET A 54 -8.63 -4.55 -0.02
N ALA A 55 -8.29 -3.75 -1.03
CA ALA A 55 -9.15 -2.68 -1.56
C ALA A 55 -10.55 -3.18 -1.96
N GLY A 56 -10.62 -4.35 -2.59
CA GLY A 56 -11.89 -4.96 -3.00
C GLY A 56 -12.66 -5.63 -1.86
N MET A 57 -11.95 -6.13 -0.83
CA MET A 57 -12.55 -6.96 0.22
C MET A 57 -12.92 -6.21 1.50
N VAL A 58 -12.29 -5.08 1.82
CA VAL A 58 -12.49 -4.40 3.10
C VAL A 58 -13.95 -4.02 3.38
N LEU A 59 -14.66 -3.57 2.35
CA LEU A 59 -16.08 -3.19 2.45
C LEU A 59 -17.02 -4.40 2.65
N PRO A 60 -16.94 -5.46 1.84
CA PRO A 60 -17.72 -6.69 2.06
C PRO A 60 -17.46 -7.32 3.41
N MET A 61 -16.21 -7.30 3.86
CA MET A 61 -15.85 -7.87 5.16
C MET A 61 -16.39 -7.01 6.32
N GLY A 62 -16.48 -5.69 6.14
CA GLY A 62 -17.21 -4.82 7.07
C GLY A 62 -18.69 -5.21 7.18
N ALA A 63 -19.37 -5.38 6.04
CA ALA A 63 -20.77 -5.83 6.02
C ALA A 63 -20.95 -7.25 6.60
N LEU A 64 -19.98 -8.15 6.37
CA LEU A 64 -19.98 -9.46 7.04
C LEU A 64 -19.84 -9.32 8.56
N GLY A 65 -19.00 -8.40 9.04
CA GLY A 65 -18.81 -8.09 10.45
C GLY A 65 -20.11 -7.61 11.13
N ASP A 66 -20.86 -6.74 10.45
CA ASP A 66 -22.16 -6.28 10.91
C ASP A 66 -23.17 -7.43 11.05
N ARG A 67 -23.08 -8.43 10.16
CA ARG A 67 -23.99 -9.59 10.15
C ARG A 67 -23.63 -10.66 11.19
N ILE A 68 -22.35 -11.00 11.36
CA ILE A 68 -21.91 -12.10 12.25
C ILE A 68 -21.38 -11.63 13.60
N GLY A 69 -21.15 -10.32 13.76
CA GLY A 69 -20.54 -9.68 14.91
C GLY A 69 -19.02 -9.59 14.81
N PHE A 70 -18.46 -8.49 15.32
CA PHE A 70 -17.02 -8.17 15.15
C PHE A 70 -16.09 -9.22 15.76
N LYS A 71 -16.44 -9.84 16.92
CA LYS A 71 -15.58 -10.88 17.53
C LYS A 71 -15.41 -12.09 16.62
N ARG A 72 -16.49 -12.55 15.98
CA ARG A 72 -16.43 -13.70 15.06
C ARG A 72 -15.62 -13.34 13.82
N LEU A 73 -15.84 -12.14 13.28
CA LEU A 73 -15.07 -11.67 12.11
C LEU A 73 -13.57 -11.57 12.45
N LEU A 74 -13.23 -11.03 13.62
CA LEU A 74 -11.86 -10.91 14.09
C LEU A 74 -11.19 -12.29 14.26
N MET A 75 -11.91 -13.26 14.84
CA MET A 75 -11.42 -14.63 15.00
C MET A 75 -11.17 -15.32 13.65
N LEU A 76 -12.11 -15.20 12.71
CA LEU A 76 -11.98 -15.78 11.37
C LEU A 76 -10.82 -15.12 10.60
N GLY A 77 -10.79 -13.78 10.60
CA GLY A 77 -9.74 -13.02 9.92
C GLY A 77 -8.35 -13.28 10.50
N GLY A 78 -8.22 -13.27 11.82
CA GLY A 78 -6.94 -13.56 12.48
C GLY A 78 -6.47 -15.00 12.25
N THR A 79 -7.36 -15.98 12.31
CA THR A 79 -7.00 -17.37 11.99
C THR A 79 -6.55 -17.52 10.53
N LEU A 80 -7.30 -16.94 9.59
CA LEU A 80 -6.92 -16.97 8.18
C LEU A 80 -5.58 -16.26 7.95
N PHE A 81 -5.38 -15.09 8.55
CA PHE A 81 -4.14 -14.31 8.44
C PHE A 81 -2.94 -15.07 9.01
N GLY A 82 -3.10 -15.72 10.19
CA GLY A 82 -2.04 -16.53 10.80
C GLY A 82 -1.67 -17.77 9.99
N LEU A 83 -2.66 -18.50 9.47
CA LEU A 83 -2.43 -19.67 8.61
C LEU A 83 -1.81 -19.27 7.27
N ALA A 84 -2.27 -18.18 6.66
CA ALA A 84 -1.69 -17.65 5.43
C ALA A 84 -0.27 -17.13 5.64
N SER A 85 0.04 -16.51 6.79
CA SER A 85 1.39 -16.10 7.18
C SER A 85 2.32 -17.31 7.31
N LEU A 86 1.84 -18.38 7.94
CA LEU A 86 2.61 -19.63 8.05
C LEU A 86 2.88 -20.23 6.67
N ALA A 87 1.87 -20.31 5.81
CA ALA A 87 2.02 -20.81 4.45
C ALA A 87 2.95 -19.92 3.59
N ALA A 88 2.90 -18.61 3.77
CA ALA A 88 3.78 -17.66 3.09
C ALA A 88 5.24 -17.82 3.51
N ALA A 89 5.49 -18.04 4.79
CA ALA A 89 6.85 -18.21 5.33
C ALA A 89 7.58 -19.41 4.72
N PHE A 90 6.87 -20.46 4.32
CA PHE A 90 7.42 -21.66 3.70
C PHE A 90 7.19 -21.75 2.20
N SER A 91 6.98 -20.63 1.53
CA SER A 91 6.82 -20.59 0.08
C SER A 91 8.13 -20.90 -0.64
N HIS A 92 8.06 -21.79 -1.65
CA HIS A 92 9.21 -22.18 -2.47
C HIS A 92 9.17 -21.57 -3.88
N THR A 93 8.05 -20.96 -4.26
CA THR A 93 7.86 -20.34 -5.58
C THR A 93 7.15 -19.01 -5.47
N ALA A 94 7.41 -18.12 -6.43
CA ALA A 94 6.73 -16.83 -6.51
C ALA A 94 5.21 -16.96 -6.60
N SER A 95 4.70 -17.91 -7.42
CA SER A 95 3.27 -18.16 -7.59
C SER A 95 2.59 -18.61 -6.29
N TRP A 96 3.26 -19.48 -5.50
CA TRP A 96 2.74 -19.88 -4.19
C TRP A 96 2.69 -18.71 -3.22
N LEU A 97 3.74 -17.87 -3.22
CA LEU A 97 3.76 -16.68 -2.38
C LEU A 97 2.66 -15.69 -2.79
N ILE A 98 2.42 -15.46 -4.09
CA ILE A 98 1.30 -14.62 -4.56
C ILE A 98 -0.04 -15.17 -4.04
N ALA A 99 -0.28 -16.48 -4.14
CA ALA A 99 -1.52 -17.09 -3.66
C ALA A 99 -1.71 -16.90 -2.14
N THR A 100 -0.65 -17.09 -1.35
CA THR A 100 -0.70 -16.88 0.10
C THR A 100 -0.90 -15.40 0.46
N ARG A 101 -0.37 -14.46 -0.33
CA ARG A 101 -0.60 -13.02 -0.19
C ARG A 101 -2.08 -12.65 -0.42
N VAL A 102 -2.76 -13.31 -1.35
CA VAL A 102 -4.22 -13.15 -1.52
C VAL A 102 -4.96 -13.57 -0.24
N LEU A 103 -4.61 -14.71 0.35
CA LEU A 103 -5.23 -15.18 1.59
C LEU A 103 -4.92 -14.25 2.79
N LEU A 104 -3.68 -13.73 2.87
CA LEU A 104 -3.29 -12.71 3.85
C LEU A 104 -4.16 -11.46 3.73
N ALA A 105 -4.35 -10.95 2.50
CA ALA A 105 -5.16 -9.79 2.22
C ALA A 105 -6.63 -9.98 2.62
N ILE A 106 -7.20 -11.16 2.37
CA ILE A 106 -8.57 -11.48 2.81
C ILE A 106 -8.65 -11.49 4.33
N GLY A 107 -7.68 -12.09 5.02
CA GLY A 107 -7.60 -12.09 6.48
C GLY A 107 -7.49 -10.66 7.05
N ALA A 108 -6.63 -9.83 6.49
CA ALA A 108 -6.46 -8.43 6.87
C ALA A 108 -7.74 -7.60 6.62
N ALA A 109 -8.40 -7.81 5.46
CA ALA A 109 -9.67 -7.17 5.14
C ALA A 109 -10.81 -7.55 6.10
N MET A 110 -10.73 -8.69 6.80
CA MET A 110 -11.62 -9.05 7.88
C MET A 110 -11.21 -8.39 9.21
N ILE A 111 -9.91 -8.32 9.50
CA ILE A 111 -9.38 -7.78 10.76
C ILE A 111 -9.67 -6.27 10.87
N VAL A 112 -9.35 -5.48 9.84
CA VAL A 112 -9.42 -4.02 9.89
C VAL A 112 -10.84 -3.52 10.27
N PRO A 113 -11.92 -3.87 9.56
CA PRO A 113 -13.25 -3.42 9.93
C PRO A 113 -13.73 -4.03 11.26
N ALA A 114 -13.29 -5.26 11.61
CA ALA A 114 -13.62 -5.87 12.90
C ALA A 114 -13.01 -5.11 14.08
N THR A 115 -11.79 -4.59 13.93
CA THR A 115 -11.13 -3.77 14.96
C THR A 115 -11.87 -2.46 15.17
N LEU A 116 -12.25 -1.76 14.11
CA LEU A 116 -13.03 -0.51 14.18
C LEU A 116 -14.43 -0.73 14.80
N ALA A 117 -15.11 -1.79 14.38
CA ALA A 117 -16.41 -2.17 14.96
C ALA A 117 -16.26 -2.52 16.44
N GLY A 118 -15.20 -3.22 16.82
CA GLY A 118 -14.88 -3.56 18.20
C GLY A 118 -14.65 -2.35 19.08
N ILE A 119 -13.94 -1.33 18.60
CA ILE A 119 -13.75 -0.06 19.33
C ILE A 119 -15.08 0.65 19.54
N ARG A 120 -15.89 0.80 18.48
CA ARG A 120 -17.21 1.45 18.56
C ARG A 120 -18.16 0.74 19.54
N ALA A 121 -18.11 -0.58 19.52
CA ALA A 121 -18.94 -1.42 20.39
C ALA A 121 -18.52 -1.40 21.86
N THR A 122 -17.23 -1.20 22.13
CA THR A 122 -16.65 -1.23 23.47
C THR A 122 -16.71 0.12 24.16
N PHE A 123 -16.53 1.23 23.41
CA PHE A 123 -16.50 2.58 23.94
C PHE A 123 -17.76 3.36 23.54
N CYS A 124 -18.75 3.39 24.44
CA CYS A 124 -20.00 4.12 24.24
C CYS A 124 -19.82 5.64 24.40
N GLU A 125 -18.94 6.05 25.33
CA GLU A 125 -18.64 7.48 25.57
C GLU A 125 -17.76 8.03 24.46
N GLU A 126 -18.18 9.15 23.86
CA GLU A 126 -17.53 9.75 22.70
C GLU A 126 -16.06 10.10 22.96
N LYS A 127 -15.74 10.66 24.12
CA LYS A 127 -14.37 11.02 24.50
C LYS A 127 -13.43 9.82 24.51
N HIS A 128 -13.86 8.72 25.16
CA HIS A 128 -13.05 7.50 25.23
C HIS A 128 -12.98 6.78 23.88
N ARG A 129 -14.05 6.82 23.09
CA ARG A 129 -14.06 6.28 21.72
C ARG A 129 -13.10 7.02 20.81
N ASN A 130 -13.09 8.35 20.85
CA ASN A 130 -12.17 9.16 20.03
C ASN A 130 -10.71 8.92 20.43
N MET A 131 -10.43 8.74 21.72
CA MET A 131 -9.10 8.38 22.19
C MET A 131 -8.70 6.97 21.71
N ALA A 132 -9.59 5.99 21.78
CA ALA A 132 -9.33 4.63 21.31
C ALA A 132 -9.10 4.57 19.79
N LEU A 133 -9.87 5.33 19.00
CA LEU A 133 -9.65 5.48 17.55
C LEU A 133 -8.31 6.18 17.24
N GLY A 134 -7.93 7.17 18.04
CA GLY A 134 -6.62 7.82 17.92
C GLY A 134 -5.46 6.84 18.16
N VAL A 135 -5.55 6.01 19.21
CA VAL A 135 -4.56 4.96 19.48
C VAL A 135 -4.52 3.94 18.34
N TRP A 136 -5.66 3.50 17.84
CA TRP A 136 -5.75 2.58 16.71
C TRP A 136 -5.08 3.15 15.45
N ALA A 137 -5.38 4.40 15.10
CA ALA A 137 -4.79 5.08 13.95
C ALA A 137 -3.27 5.27 14.11
N ALA A 138 -2.81 5.65 15.31
CA ALA A 138 -1.39 5.79 15.61
C ALA A 138 -0.64 4.45 15.48
N VAL A 139 -1.23 3.35 15.92
CA VAL A 139 -0.65 2.01 15.77
C VAL A 139 -0.65 1.55 14.32
N GLY A 140 -1.70 1.82 13.56
CA GLY A 140 -1.75 1.50 12.14
C GLY A 140 -0.68 2.23 11.34
N SER A 141 -0.59 3.55 11.50
CA SER A 141 0.44 4.36 10.83
C SER A 141 1.85 4.04 11.33
N GLY A 142 2.02 3.84 12.64
CA GLY A 142 3.31 3.44 13.22
C GLY A 142 3.74 2.06 12.77
N GLY A 143 2.84 1.08 12.75
CA GLY A 143 3.13 -0.28 12.26
C GLY A 143 3.58 -0.27 10.81
N ALA A 144 2.86 0.46 9.95
CA ALA A 144 3.24 0.63 8.55
C ALA A 144 4.58 1.37 8.40
N ALA A 145 4.80 2.44 9.16
CA ALA A 145 6.03 3.21 9.12
C ALA A 145 7.26 2.37 9.56
N PHE A 146 7.12 1.54 10.59
CA PHE A 146 8.23 0.71 11.09
C PHE A 146 8.37 -0.64 10.37
N GLY A 147 7.45 -0.98 9.44
CA GLY A 147 7.53 -2.22 8.67
C GLY A 147 8.87 -2.47 7.99
N PRO A 148 9.41 -1.51 7.21
CA PRO A 148 10.72 -1.66 6.57
C PRO A 148 11.87 -1.88 7.57
N LEU A 149 11.86 -1.21 8.72
CA LEU A 149 12.89 -1.39 9.76
C LEU A 149 12.79 -2.78 10.41
N ILE A 150 11.58 -3.23 10.75
CA ILE A 150 11.33 -4.57 11.30
C ILE A 150 11.73 -5.63 10.28
N GLY A 151 11.35 -5.42 9.02
CA GLY A 151 11.74 -6.29 7.91
C GLY A 151 13.27 -6.38 7.77
N GLY A 152 13.96 -5.24 7.84
CA GLY A 152 15.40 -5.17 7.79
C GLY A 152 16.06 -5.97 8.90
N ILE A 153 15.63 -5.82 10.15
CA ILE A 153 16.15 -6.59 11.31
C ILE A 153 15.93 -8.09 11.10
N LEU A 154 14.73 -8.48 10.65
CA LEU A 154 14.40 -9.89 10.44
C LEU A 154 15.24 -10.52 9.32
N LEU A 155 15.44 -9.79 8.21
CA LEU A 155 16.21 -10.26 7.06
C LEU A 155 17.71 -10.34 7.32
N GLU A 156 18.23 -9.55 8.24
CA GLU A 156 19.63 -9.57 8.60
C GLU A 156 20.00 -10.76 9.51
N HIS A 157 19.07 -11.18 10.39
CA HIS A 157 19.34 -12.20 11.39
C HIS A 157 18.66 -13.53 11.10
N PHE A 158 17.66 -13.57 10.23
CA PHE A 158 16.87 -14.76 9.94
C PHE A 158 16.65 -14.91 8.44
N TYR A 159 16.10 -16.06 8.02
CA TYR A 159 15.71 -16.28 6.62
C TYR A 159 14.50 -15.38 6.20
N TRP A 160 14.35 -15.16 4.91
CA TRP A 160 13.35 -14.21 4.40
C TRP A 160 11.90 -14.48 4.83
N GLY A 161 11.52 -15.74 5.02
CA GLY A 161 10.17 -16.10 5.48
C GLY A 161 9.86 -15.66 6.91
N SER A 162 10.87 -15.24 7.69
CA SER A 162 10.71 -14.71 9.05
C SER A 162 9.81 -13.47 9.08
N VAL A 163 9.77 -12.67 7.99
CA VAL A 163 8.89 -11.50 7.89
C VAL A 163 7.40 -11.85 7.95
N PHE A 164 7.04 -13.07 7.55
CA PHE A 164 5.70 -13.61 7.72
C PHE A 164 5.55 -14.41 9.01
N LEU A 165 6.59 -15.15 9.39
CA LEU A 165 6.54 -16.03 10.55
C LEU A 165 6.33 -15.25 11.85
N ILE A 166 6.83 -14.01 11.96
CA ILE A 166 6.61 -13.13 13.13
C ILE A 166 5.13 -12.89 13.43
N ASN A 167 4.27 -12.93 12.42
CA ASN A 167 2.83 -12.75 12.59
C ASN A 167 2.18 -13.91 13.35
N VAL A 168 2.71 -15.13 13.19
CA VAL A 168 2.09 -16.35 13.72
C VAL A 168 2.00 -16.36 15.25
N PRO A 169 3.08 -16.15 16.01
CA PRO A 169 2.99 -16.13 17.48
C PRO A 169 2.12 -14.97 18.00
N ILE A 170 2.18 -13.80 17.35
CA ILE A 170 1.35 -12.65 17.72
C ILE A 170 -0.13 -13.00 17.55
N VAL A 171 -0.50 -13.56 16.38
CA VAL A 171 -1.88 -13.95 16.07
C VAL A 171 -2.37 -15.03 17.03
N LEU A 172 -1.57 -16.05 17.33
CA LEU A 172 -1.95 -17.12 18.28
C LEU A 172 -2.27 -16.55 19.66
N VAL A 173 -1.41 -15.69 20.19
CA VAL A 173 -1.63 -15.04 21.50
C VAL A 173 -2.90 -14.19 21.45
N VAL A 174 -3.06 -13.36 20.43
CA VAL A 174 -4.19 -12.44 20.32
C VAL A 174 -5.50 -13.19 20.09
N MET A 175 -5.51 -14.30 19.35
CA MET A 175 -6.70 -15.14 19.19
C MET A 175 -7.12 -15.77 20.52
N GLY A 176 -6.17 -16.24 21.31
CA GLY A 176 -6.44 -16.73 22.68
C GLY A 176 -7.03 -15.64 23.59
N LEU A 177 -6.43 -14.46 23.59
CA LEU A 177 -6.94 -13.30 24.34
C LEU A 177 -8.33 -12.86 23.85
N THR A 178 -8.55 -12.82 22.54
CA THR A 178 -9.84 -12.48 21.93
C THR A 178 -10.92 -13.49 22.34
N ALA A 179 -10.62 -14.78 22.28
CA ALA A 179 -11.54 -15.82 22.66
C ALA A 179 -11.98 -15.68 24.12
N ARG A 180 -11.05 -15.32 25.03
CA ARG A 180 -11.24 -15.28 26.48
C ARG A 180 -11.86 -13.97 26.98
N TYR A 181 -11.40 -12.83 26.47
CA TYR A 181 -11.69 -11.52 27.08
C TYR A 181 -12.62 -10.63 26.26
N VAL A 182 -12.65 -10.76 24.92
CA VAL A 182 -13.51 -9.93 24.08
C VAL A 182 -14.96 -10.40 24.18
N PRO A 183 -15.93 -9.51 24.52
CA PRO A 183 -17.32 -9.90 24.65
C PRO A 183 -17.93 -10.29 23.29
N ARG A 184 -18.85 -11.25 23.32
CA ARG A 184 -19.64 -11.60 22.13
C ARG A 184 -20.73 -10.56 21.93
N GLN A 185 -20.81 -10.02 20.74
CA GLN A 185 -21.95 -9.21 20.31
C GLN A 185 -22.72 -9.96 19.22
N ALA A 186 -24.04 -9.93 19.30
CA ALA A 186 -24.89 -10.47 18.27
C ALA A 186 -24.81 -9.57 17.02
N GLY A 187 -24.53 -10.17 15.88
CA GLY A 187 -24.61 -9.47 14.60
C GLY A 187 -26.07 -9.26 14.16
N ARG A 188 -26.27 -8.36 13.21
CA ARG A 188 -27.57 -8.08 12.57
C ARG A 188 -27.73 -8.98 11.34
N ARG A 189 -28.51 -10.05 11.49
CA ARG A 189 -28.71 -11.03 10.39
C ARG A 189 -29.52 -10.50 9.20
N ASP A 190 -30.19 -9.37 9.36
CA ASP A 190 -31.00 -8.68 8.35
C ASP A 190 -30.19 -7.86 7.35
N GLN A 191 -28.88 -7.70 7.56
CA GLN A 191 -28.00 -6.99 6.64
C GLN A 191 -27.71 -7.86 5.40
N PRO A 192 -27.98 -7.33 4.18
CA PRO A 192 -27.69 -8.07 2.96
C PRO A 192 -26.16 -8.17 2.74
N LEU A 193 -25.67 -9.38 2.60
CA LEU A 193 -24.29 -9.65 2.22
C LEU A 193 -24.26 -10.12 0.77
N ASN A 194 -23.66 -9.36 -0.10
CA ASN A 194 -23.51 -9.72 -1.50
C ASN A 194 -22.03 -9.97 -1.85
N LEU A 195 -21.56 -11.18 -1.50
CA LEU A 195 -20.20 -11.62 -1.81
C LEU A 195 -19.92 -11.60 -3.33
N GLY A 196 -20.96 -11.81 -4.17
CA GLY A 196 -20.82 -11.76 -5.62
C GLY A 196 -20.39 -10.37 -6.09
N HIS A 197 -20.93 -9.30 -5.51
CA HIS A 197 -20.50 -7.92 -5.83
C HIS A 197 -19.05 -7.66 -5.38
N ALA A 198 -18.62 -8.22 -4.26
CA ALA A 198 -17.23 -8.13 -3.80
C ALA A 198 -16.27 -8.80 -4.76
N VAL A 199 -16.56 -10.04 -5.12
CA VAL A 199 -15.74 -10.81 -6.07
C VAL A 199 -15.69 -10.11 -7.42
N MET A 200 -16.82 -9.58 -7.90
CA MET A 200 -16.88 -8.82 -9.13
C MET A 200 -15.98 -7.58 -9.09
N LEU A 201 -15.98 -6.83 -7.99
CA LEU A 201 -15.11 -5.65 -7.81
C LEU A 201 -13.63 -6.03 -7.81
N ILE A 202 -13.24 -7.09 -7.08
CA ILE A 202 -11.85 -7.56 -7.03
C ILE A 202 -11.38 -7.98 -8.42
N ILE A 203 -12.17 -8.81 -9.11
CA ILE A 203 -11.80 -9.28 -10.46
C ILE A 203 -11.70 -8.08 -11.41
N ALA A 204 -12.61 -7.11 -11.34
CA ALA A 204 -12.52 -5.89 -12.13
C ALA A 204 -11.23 -5.13 -11.88
N ILE A 205 -10.86 -4.87 -10.61
CA ILE A 205 -9.62 -4.17 -10.24
C ILE A 205 -8.40 -4.92 -10.74
N LEU A 206 -8.33 -6.24 -10.48
CA LEU A 206 -7.19 -7.07 -10.89
C LEU A 206 -7.01 -7.11 -12.41
N LEU A 207 -8.11 -7.24 -13.17
CA LEU A 207 -8.06 -7.24 -14.65
C LEU A 207 -7.61 -5.88 -15.20
N LEU A 208 -8.10 -4.78 -14.65
CA LEU A 208 -7.69 -3.44 -15.07
C LEU A 208 -6.20 -3.17 -14.77
N VAL A 209 -5.73 -3.54 -13.58
CA VAL A 209 -4.31 -3.42 -13.21
C VAL A 209 -3.43 -4.34 -14.06
N TYR A 210 -3.86 -5.60 -14.28
CA TYR A 210 -3.15 -6.53 -15.15
C TYR A 210 -3.05 -6.00 -16.58
N SER A 211 -4.15 -5.48 -17.12
CA SER A 211 -4.18 -4.90 -18.46
C SER A 211 -3.23 -3.71 -18.57
N ALA A 212 -3.23 -2.80 -17.60
CA ALA A 212 -2.31 -1.65 -17.56
C ALA A 212 -0.84 -2.08 -17.49
N LYS A 213 -0.50 -3.01 -16.59
CA LYS A 213 0.86 -3.57 -16.48
C LYS A 213 1.33 -4.22 -17.78
N THR A 214 0.46 -4.97 -18.42
CA THR A 214 0.77 -5.73 -19.64
C THR A 214 0.89 -4.81 -20.85
N ALA A 215 0.01 -3.83 -21.00
CA ALA A 215 0.08 -2.84 -22.07
C ALA A 215 1.39 -2.05 -22.06
N LEU A 216 1.90 -1.75 -20.89
CA LEU A 216 3.15 -1.03 -20.73
C LEU A 216 4.39 -1.89 -21.01
N LYS A 217 4.32 -3.23 -20.89
CA LYS A 217 5.46 -4.14 -21.19
C LYS A 217 5.67 -4.47 -22.66
N GLY A 218 4.64 -4.33 -23.49
CA GLY A 218 4.73 -4.48 -24.95
C GLY A 218 4.98 -5.90 -25.49
N HIS A 219 4.97 -6.94 -24.65
CA HIS A 219 5.30 -8.32 -25.02
C HIS A 219 4.11 -9.25 -25.28
N LEU A 220 2.89 -8.82 -24.98
CA LEU A 220 1.70 -9.64 -25.19
C LEU A 220 0.84 -9.11 -26.34
N SER A 221 0.09 -10.03 -26.94
CA SER A 221 -0.84 -9.72 -28.01
C SER A 221 -1.84 -8.62 -27.58
N LEU A 222 -2.07 -7.63 -28.44
CA LEU A 222 -3.08 -6.59 -28.26
C LEU A 222 -4.47 -7.17 -27.90
N TRP A 223 -4.77 -8.38 -28.36
CA TRP A 223 -5.99 -9.09 -28.02
C TRP A 223 -6.13 -9.38 -26.53
N VAL A 224 -5.08 -9.86 -25.87
CA VAL A 224 -5.10 -10.15 -24.42
C VAL A 224 -5.31 -8.86 -23.63
N ILE A 225 -4.60 -7.81 -24.00
CA ILE A 225 -4.70 -6.49 -23.36
C ILE A 225 -6.12 -5.93 -23.53
N SER A 226 -6.65 -5.94 -24.75
CA SER A 226 -7.98 -5.44 -25.04
C SER A 226 -9.06 -6.26 -24.34
N PHE A 227 -8.95 -7.58 -24.35
CA PHE A 227 -9.89 -8.48 -23.67
C PHE A 227 -9.92 -8.25 -22.16
N THR A 228 -8.76 -8.19 -21.50
CA THR A 228 -8.67 -7.97 -20.05
C THR A 228 -9.15 -6.56 -19.66
N LEU A 229 -8.81 -5.55 -20.46
CA LEU A 229 -9.29 -4.17 -20.25
C LEU A 229 -10.81 -4.07 -20.38
N LEU A 230 -11.36 -4.60 -21.47
CA LEU A 230 -12.81 -4.54 -21.73
C LEU A 230 -13.59 -5.35 -20.69
N THR A 231 -13.12 -6.54 -20.33
CA THR A 231 -13.75 -7.37 -19.30
C THR A 231 -13.70 -6.68 -17.93
N GLY A 232 -12.55 -6.12 -17.55
CA GLY A 232 -12.40 -5.38 -16.31
C GLY A 232 -13.30 -4.13 -16.26
N ALA A 233 -13.35 -3.36 -17.35
CA ALA A 233 -14.22 -2.19 -17.47
C ALA A 233 -15.71 -2.57 -17.45
N LEU A 234 -16.10 -3.66 -18.11
CA LEU A 234 -17.46 -4.18 -18.09
C LEU A 234 -17.88 -4.60 -16.68
N LEU A 235 -17.03 -5.38 -15.98
CA LEU A 235 -17.32 -5.81 -14.61
C LEU A 235 -17.43 -4.62 -13.66
N LEU A 236 -16.56 -3.61 -13.79
CA LEU A 236 -16.63 -2.40 -12.99
C LEU A 236 -17.91 -1.62 -13.30
N GLY A 237 -18.29 -1.48 -14.57
CA GLY A 237 -19.53 -0.84 -14.99
C GLY A 237 -20.78 -1.58 -14.47
N LEU A 238 -20.80 -2.91 -14.54
CA LEU A 238 -21.85 -3.74 -13.96
C LEU A 238 -21.90 -3.59 -12.44
N PHE A 239 -20.76 -3.55 -11.77
CA PHE A 239 -20.68 -3.30 -10.33
C PHE A 239 -21.30 -1.94 -9.98
N ILE A 240 -20.88 -0.87 -10.64
CA ILE A 240 -21.43 0.48 -10.42
C ILE A 240 -22.95 0.49 -10.64
N ARG A 241 -23.43 -0.11 -11.75
CA ARG A 241 -24.85 -0.19 -12.06
C ARG A 241 -25.65 -0.94 -11.00
N THR A 242 -25.13 -2.07 -10.52
CA THR A 242 -25.78 -2.85 -9.47
C THR A 242 -25.80 -2.11 -8.13
N GLN A 243 -24.72 -1.39 -7.79
CA GLN A 243 -24.71 -0.57 -6.57
C GLN A 243 -25.70 0.59 -6.63
N LEU A 244 -25.87 1.23 -7.80
CA LEU A 244 -26.85 2.31 -8.00
C LEU A 244 -28.30 1.82 -7.98
N ALA A 245 -28.55 0.58 -8.42
CA ALA A 245 -29.88 -0.03 -8.48
C ALA A 245 -30.33 -0.64 -7.14
N THR A 246 -29.40 -0.96 -6.26
CA THR A 246 -29.68 -1.66 -4.99
C THR A 246 -30.11 -0.64 -3.93
N SER A 247 -31.19 -0.95 -3.18
CA SER A 247 -31.68 -0.11 -2.09
C SER A 247 -30.73 0.01 -0.90
N ARG A 248 -29.89 -1.01 -0.68
CA ARG A 248 -28.83 -1.03 0.35
C ARG A 248 -27.51 -1.39 -0.32
N PRO A 249 -26.85 -0.43 -1.00
CA PRO A 249 -25.60 -0.69 -1.70
C PRO A 249 -24.46 -0.95 -0.72
N MET A 250 -23.51 -1.79 -1.12
CA MET A 250 -22.25 -2.03 -0.41
C MET A 250 -21.37 -0.77 -0.42
N ILE A 251 -21.33 -0.09 -1.55
CA ILE A 251 -20.71 1.23 -1.75
C ILE A 251 -21.77 2.19 -2.24
N ASP A 252 -22.00 3.27 -1.51
CA ASP A 252 -22.91 4.32 -1.98
C ASP A 252 -22.23 5.16 -3.09
N MET A 253 -22.42 4.74 -4.34
CA MET A 253 -21.86 5.42 -5.52
C MET A 253 -22.28 6.88 -5.63
N ARG A 254 -23.37 7.29 -4.98
CA ARG A 254 -23.82 8.69 -4.97
C ARG A 254 -22.87 9.61 -4.20
N LEU A 255 -22.06 9.06 -3.26
CA LEU A 255 -21.04 9.84 -2.57
C LEU A 255 -19.96 10.35 -3.53
N PHE A 256 -19.68 9.62 -4.62
CA PHE A 256 -18.71 10.06 -5.64
C PHE A 256 -19.22 11.20 -6.53
N THR A 257 -20.52 11.50 -6.51
CA THR A 257 -21.04 12.69 -7.20
C THR A 257 -20.72 13.98 -6.44
N HIS A 258 -20.37 13.87 -5.15
CA HIS A 258 -19.98 15.00 -4.33
C HIS A 258 -18.51 15.37 -4.57
N ARG A 259 -18.27 16.55 -5.16
CA ARG A 259 -16.94 16.99 -5.62
C ARG A 259 -15.87 16.95 -4.52
N ILE A 260 -16.23 17.33 -3.29
CA ILE A 260 -15.26 17.35 -2.16
C ILE A 260 -14.87 15.90 -1.81
N ILE A 261 -15.82 14.96 -1.77
CA ILE A 261 -15.53 13.55 -1.50
C ILE A 261 -14.66 12.96 -2.61
N LEU A 262 -15.02 13.21 -3.88
CA LEU A 262 -14.21 12.75 -5.00
C LEU A 262 -12.78 13.32 -4.96
N SER A 263 -12.66 14.61 -4.66
CA SER A 263 -11.36 15.26 -4.48
C SER A 263 -10.56 14.61 -3.34
N GLY A 264 -11.20 14.33 -2.20
CA GLY A 264 -10.59 13.62 -1.09
C GLY A 264 -10.09 12.23 -1.49
N VAL A 265 -10.92 11.44 -2.18
CA VAL A 265 -10.53 10.10 -2.67
C VAL A 265 -9.31 10.17 -3.61
N VAL A 266 -9.30 11.11 -4.56
CA VAL A 266 -8.16 11.30 -5.46
C VAL A 266 -6.89 11.70 -4.68
N MET A 267 -7.02 12.57 -3.68
CA MET A 267 -5.89 12.96 -2.82
C MET A 267 -5.36 11.77 -2.02
N ALA A 268 -6.25 10.98 -1.42
CA ALA A 268 -5.91 9.78 -0.66
C ALA A 268 -5.14 8.77 -1.53
N MET A 269 -5.68 8.45 -2.69
CA MET A 269 -5.02 7.57 -3.66
C MET A 269 -3.65 8.11 -4.08
N THR A 270 -3.57 9.40 -4.41
CA THR A 270 -2.33 10.03 -4.86
C THR A 270 -1.26 10.01 -3.77
N ALA A 271 -1.62 10.32 -2.53
CA ALA A 271 -0.69 10.27 -1.40
C ALA A 271 -0.15 8.85 -1.17
N MET A 272 -1.02 7.84 -1.25
CA MET A 272 -0.61 6.44 -1.09
C MET A 272 0.22 5.93 -2.27
N ILE A 273 -0.15 6.27 -3.51
CA ILE A 273 0.67 6.00 -4.70
C ILE A 273 2.09 6.54 -4.50
N THR A 274 2.19 7.76 -4.01
CA THR A 274 3.44 8.47 -3.79
C THR A 274 4.30 7.81 -2.72
N LEU A 275 3.74 7.58 -1.53
CA LEU A 275 4.49 7.03 -0.39
C LEU A 275 4.95 5.60 -0.66
N VAL A 276 4.02 4.73 -1.04
CA VAL A 276 4.30 3.30 -1.23
C VAL A 276 5.21 3.07 -2.45
N GLY A 277 4.98 3.81 -3.53
CA GLY A 277 5.85 3.76 -4.70
C GLY A 277 7.28 4.22 -4.40
N PHE A 278 7.43 5.31 -3.63
CA PHE A 278 8.73 5.79 -3.17
C PHE A 278 9.44 4.75 -2.30
N GLU A 279 8.76 4.17 -1.30
CA GLU A 279 9.34 3.16 -0.42
C GLU A 279 9.89 1.97 -1.19
N LEU A 280 9.14 1.49 -2.18
CA LEU A 280 9.59 0.39 -3.04
C LEU A 280 10.84 0.73 -3.84
N LEU A 281 10.87 1.90 -4.49
CA LEU A 281 12.02 2.33 -5.30
C LEU A 281 13.26 2.55 -4.44
N MET A 282 13.08 3.24 -3.32
CA MET A 282 14.16 3.61 -2.43
C MET A 282 14.81 2.38 -1.78
N ALA A 283 13.99 1.43 -1.31
CA ALA A 283 14.50 0.18 -0.75
C ALA A 283 15.34 -0.62 -1.76
N GLN A 284 14.94 -0.63 -3.04
CA GLN A 284 15.69 -1.31 -4.09
C GLN A 284 17.01 -0.59 -4.41
N GLU A 285 17.00 0.74 -4.51
CA GLU A 285 18.22 1.50 -4.80
C GLU A 285 19.25 1.34 -3.69
N LEU A 286 18.85 1.50 -2.45
CA LEU A 286 19.74 1.38 -1.29
C LEU A 286 20.40 -0.01 -1.23
N GLN A 287 19.68 -1.07 -1.54
CA GLN A 287 20.21 -2.43 -1.47
C GLN A 287 20.97 -2.84 -2.74
N PHE A 288 20.41 -2.64 -3.93
CA PHE A 288 21.03 -3.10 -5.17
C PHE A 288 22.18 -2.21 -5.67
N VAL A 289 22.05 -0.89 -5.50
CA VAL A 289 23.04 0.06 -6.01
C VAL A 289 24.11 0.37 -4.97
N HIS A 290 23.64 0.75 -3.75
CA HIS A 290 24.55 1.15 -2.67
C HIS A 290 25.03 -0.02 -1.80
N GLY A 291 24.49 -1.23 -2.01
CA GLY A 291 24.92 -2.44 -1.31
C GLY A 291 24.60 -2.45 0.19
N LEU A 292 23.67 -1.61 0.63
CA LEU A 292 23.23 -1.58 2.02
C LEU A 292 22.49 -2.86 2.38
N SER A 293 22.68 -3.32 3.63
CA SER A 293 21.86 -4.40 4.15
C SER A 293 20.38 -3.98 4.24
N PRO A 294 19.44 -4.92 4.29
CA PRO A 294 18.03 -4.60 4.51
C PRO A 294 17.77 -3.74 5.75
N TYR A 295 18.55 -3.98 6.82
CA TYR A 295 18.49 -3.18 8.06
C TYR A 295 18.97 -1.75 7.84
N GLU A 296 20.13 -1.57 7.21
CA GLU A 296 20.69 -0.26 6.91
C GLU A 296 19.77 0.54 5.97
N ALA A 297 19.16 -0.13 4.99
CA ALA A 297 18.16 0.48 4.11
C ALA A 297 16.93 0.95 4.91
N GLY A 298 16.43 0.12 5.85
CA GLY A 298 15.33 0.47 6.74
C GLY A 298 15.66 1.67 7.63
N VAL A 299 16.87 1.71 8.20
CA VAL A 299 17.35 2.85 9.00
C VAL A 299 17.49 4.12 8.14
N PHE A 300 18.01 4.00 6.93
CA PHE A 300 18.15 5.13 6.01
C PHE A 300 16.81 5.79 5.66
N MET A 301 15.74 5.00 5.63
CA MET A 301 14.37 5.46 5.33
C MET A 301 13.61 6.03 6.54
N LEU A 302 14.16 5.95 7.77
CA LEU A 302 13.50 6.47 8.98
C LEU A 302 13.00 7.92 8.87
N PRO A 303 13.72 8.87 8.24
CA PRO A 303 13.25 10.26 8.17
C PRO A 303 11.87 10.42 7.54
N VAL A 304 11.53 9.65 6.48
CA VAL A 304 10.18 9.70 5.87
C VAL A 304 9.11 9.20 6.83
N MET A 305 9.42 8.13 7.57
CA MET A 305 8.49 7.49 8.50
C MET A 305 8.22 8.36 9.73
N VAL A 306 9.29 8.88 10.35
CA VAL A 306 9.21 9.76 11.52
C VAL A 306 8.44 11.04 11.18
N ALA A 307 8.78 11.69 10.06
CA ALA A 307 8.10 12.90 9.62
C ALA A 307 6.63 12.67 9.30
N SER A 308 6.27 11.52 8.69
CA SER A 308 4.87 11.13 8.47
C SER A 308 4.11 10.96 9.79
N GLY A 309 4.72 10.30 10.78
CA GLY A 309 4.10 10.08 12.10
C GLY A 309 3.81 11.37 12.86
N PHE A 310 4.70 12.36 12.78
CA PHE A 310 4.50 13.66 13.43
C PHE A 310 3.63 14.65 12.62
N SER A 311 3.33 14.35 11.37
CA SER A 311 2.56 15.26 10.50
C SER A 311 1.13 15.49 10.98
N GLY A 312 0.48 14.49 11.59
CA GLY A 312 -0.94 14.52 11.94
C GLY A 312 -1.37 15.75 12.76
N PRO A 313 -0.82 15.98 13.96
CA PRO A 313 -1.18 17.15 14.79
C PRO A 313 -0.88 18.48 14.10
N ILE A 314 0.25 18.56 13.38
CA ILE A 314 0.68 19.78 12.70
C ILE A 314 -0.23 20.06 11.48
N ALA A 315 -0.49 19.05 10.66
CA ALA A 315 -1.37 19.19 9.51
C ALA A 315 -2.81 19.51 9.91
N GLY A 316 -3.32 18.92 10.99
CA GLY A 316 -4.63 19.26 11.55
C GLY A 316 -4.72 20.73 11.97
N ALA A 317 -3.69 21.27 12.62
CA ALA A 317 -3.59 22.68 12.95
C ALA A 317 -3.46 23.57 11.71
N LEU A 318 -2.72 23.11 10.69
CA LEU A 318 -2.60 23.82 9.41
C LEU A 318 -3.93 23.85 8.65
N VAL A 319 -4.66 22.76 8.59
CA VAL A 319 -5.99 22.70 7.95
C VAL A 319 -6.96 23.66 8.62
N SER A 320 -6.94 23.75 9.95
CA SER A 320 -7.81 24.65 10.69
C SER A 320 -7.47 26.14 10.50
N ARG A 321 -6.19 26.49 10.29
CA ARG A 321 -5.71 27.88 10.13
C ARG A 321 -5.68 28.34 8.67
N LEU A 322 -5.16 27.50 7.78
CA LEU A 322 -4.91 27.84 6.37
C LEU A 322 -6.02 27.37 5.44
N GLY A 323 -6.89 26.48 5.95
CA GLY A 323 -7.95 25.85 5.18
C GLY A 323 -7.47 24.64 4.39
N LEU A 324 -8.43 23.75 4.08
CA LEU A 324 -8.22 22.49 3.40
C LEU A 324 -7.49 22.62 2.05
N ARG A 325 -7.86 23.63 1.26
CA ARG A 325 -7.34 23.82 -0.09
C ARG A 325 -5.83 24.06 -0.11
N LEU A 326 -5.34 24.97 0.75
CA LEU A 326 -3.91 25.30 0.82
C LEU A 326 -3.08 24.13 1.35
N VAL A 327 -3.56 23.41 2.39
CA VAL A 327 -2.83 22.29 2.97
C VAL A 327 -2.77 21.12 1.99
N ALA A 328 -3.86 20.80 1.32
CA ALA A 328 -3.92 19.73 0.34
C ALA A 328 -2.99 19.95 -0.86
N THR A 329 -3.15 21.11 -1.52
CA THR A 329 -2.34 21.44 -2.71
C THR A 329 -0.90 21.78 -2.37
N GLY A 330 -0.65 22.42 -1.23
CA GLY A 330 0.69 22.68 -0.72
C GLY A 330 1.43 21.40 -0.35
N GLY A 331 0.75 20.45 0.29
CA GLY A 331 1.29 19.11 0.56
C GLY A 331 1.71 18.37 -0.72
N MET A 332 0.85 18.35 -1.74
CA MET A 332 1.19 17.76 -3.04
C MET A 332 2.36 18.47 -3.74
N ALA A 333 2.40 19.80 -3.71
CA ALA A 333 3.48 20.58 -4.32
C ALA A 333 4.82 20.37 -3.61
N LEU A 334 4.82 20.33 -2.27
CA LEU A 334 6.02 20.03 -1.49
C LEU A 334 6.50 18.59 -1.68
N SER A 335 5.58 17.62 -1.81
CA SER A 335 5.94 16.25 -2.17
C SER A 335 6.58 16.18 -3.56
N ALA A 336 6.05 16.93 -4.54
CA ALA A 336 6.65 17.03 -5.87
C ALA A 336 8.06 17.61 -5.83
N LEU A 337 8.27 18.68 -5.06
CA LEU A 337 9.59 19.30 -4.85
C LEU A 337 10.56 18.30 -4.23
N SER A 338 10.11 17.53 -3.22
CA SER A 338 10.91 16.48 -2.60
C SER A 338 11.33 15.41 -3.62
N PHE A 339 10.42 14.98 -4.50
CA PHE A 339 10.74 14.02 -5.54
C PHE A 339 11.79 14.54 -6.53
N TYR A 340 11.65 15.77 -6.99
CA TYR A 340 12.66 16.36 -7.87
C TYR A 340 14.01 16.52 -7.16
N GLY A 341 14.00 16.91 -5.90
CA GLY A 341 15.22 17.00 -5.10
C GLY A 341 15.89 15.63 -4.95
N LEU A 342 15.13 14.59 -4.58
CA LEU A 342 15.63 13.22 -4.45
C LEU A 342 16.12 12.64 -5.78
N ALA A 343 15.46 12.96 -6.89
CA ALA A 343 15.90 12.54 -8.23
C ALA A 343 17.27 13.11 -8.64
N MET A 344 17.68 14.21 -8.02
CA MET A 344 18.97 14.90 -8.29
C MET A 344 20.02 14.65 -7.19
N THR A 345 19.67 13.93 -6.11
CA THR A 345 20.53 13.71 -4.95
C THR A 345 21.32 12.41 -5.11
N ASP A 346 22.61 12.48 -4.88
CA ASP A 346 23.48 11.29 -4.74
C ASP A 346 23.43 10.80 -3.28
N PHE A 347 22.81 9.63 -3.08
CA PHE A 347 22.62 9.05 -1.74
C PHE A 347 23.91 8.60 -1.06
N SER A 348 24.99 8.43 -1.81
CA SER A 348 26.31 8.07 -1.25
C SER A 348 27.04 9.26 -0.64
N THR A 349 26.93 10.43 -1.27
CA THR A 349 27.70 11.64 -0.90
C THR A 349 26.85 12.71 -0.19
N GLN A 350 25.54 12.73 -0.42
CA GLN A 350 24.63 13.79 0.03
C GLN A 350 23.56 13.27 0.99
N GLN A 351 23.93 12.42 1.95
CA GLN A 351 22.99 11.76 2.86
C GLN A 351 22.08 12.72 3.64
N TRP A 352 22.63 13.83 4.15
CA TRP A 352 21.85 14.83 4.90
C TRP A 352 20.78 15.51 4.04
N GLN A 353 21.10 15.78 2.78
CA GLN A 353 20.13 16.33 1.83
C GLN A 353 19.04 15.29 1.53
N ALA A 354 19.41 14.03 1.31
CA ALA A 354 18.46 12.94 1.13
C ALA A 354 17.50 12.81 2.32
N TRP A 355 18.02 12.80 3.54
CA TRP A 355 17.21 12.71 4.76
C TRP A 355 16.28 13.89 4.94
N GLY A 356 16.74 15.13 4.66
CA GLY A 356 15.90 16.31 4.68
C GLY A 356 14.75 16.26 3.67
N LEU A 357 15.04 15.83 2.45
CA LEU A 357 14.02 15.67 1.40
C LEU A 357 13.06 14.52 1.69
N MET A 358 13.53 13.42 2.27
CA MET A 358 12.68 12.32 2.74
C MET A 358 11.75 12.76 3.86
N ALA A 359 12.26 13.52 4.83
CA ALA A 359 11.44 14.06 5.91
C ALA A 359 10.37 15.03 5.35
N LEU A 360 10.74 15.89 4.40
CA LEU A 360 9.80 16.76 3.72
C LEU A 360 8.73 15.96 2.96
N LEU A 361 9.12 14.91 2.25
CA LEU A 361 8.21 14.02 1.54
C LEU A 361 7.21 13.35 2.50
N GLY A 362 7.71 12.74 3.57
CA GLY A 362 6.88 12.07 4.57
C GLY A 362 5.88 13.02 5.22
N PHE A 363 6.35 14.20 5.65
CA PHE A 363 5.50 15.23 6.23
C PHE A 363 4.43 15.74 5.26
N SER A 364 4.82 16.06 4.04
CA SER A 364 3.93 16.69 3.04
C SER A 364 2.88 15.70 2.50
N ALA A 365 3.28 14.45 2.24
CA ALA A 365 2.37 13.41 1.77
C ALA A 365 1.34 13.01 2.86
N ALA A 366 1.80 12.83 4.11
CA ALA A 366 0.89 12.55 5.23
C ALA A 366 -0.03 13.74 5.55
N SER A 367 0.43 14.97 5.36
CA SER A 367 -0.43 16.16 5.48
C SER A 367 -1.51 16.20 4.39
N ALA A 368 -1.19 15.82 3.16
CA ALA A 368 -2.17 15.68 2.09
C ALA A 368 -3.18 14.56 2.37
N LEU A 369 -2.73 13.46 2.97
CA LEU A 369 -3.58 12.36 3.39
C LEU A 369 -4.57 12.78 4.47
N LEU A 370 -4.11 13.51 5.51
CA LEU A 370 -4.99 14.04 6.55
C LEU A 370 -5.99 15.05 6.00
N ALA A 371 -5.58 15.89 5.05
CA ALA A 371 -6.48 16.81 4.36
C ALA A 371 -7.56 16.06 3.58
N SER A 372 -7.23 14.93 2.95
CA SER A 372 -8.17 14.02 2.31
C SER A 372 -9.22 13.50 3.30
N THR A 373 -8.77 12.93 4.43
CA THR A 373 -9.65 12.45 5.51
C THR A 373 -10.60 13.55 5.98
N SER A 374 -10.06 14.74 6.23
CA SER A 374 -10.85 15.90 6.68
C SER A 374 -11.89 16.31 5.63
N ALA A 375 -11.53 16.29 4.34
CA ALA A 375 -12.44 16.61 3.24
C ALA A 375 -13.60 15.62 3.14
N ILE A 376 -13.28 14.32 3.15
CA ILE A 376 -14.27 13.24 3.02
C ILE A 376 -15.23 13.25 4.21
N MET A 377 -14.69 13.34 5.43
CA MET A 377 -15.50 13.29 6.66
C MET A 377 -16.38 14.54 6.84
N ALA A 378 -15.88 15.73 6.48
CA ALA A 378 -16.66 16.97 6.58
C ALA A 378 -17.78 17.05 5.53
N ALA A 379 -17.59 16.43 4.36
CA ALA A 379 -18.57 16.47 3.27
C ALA A 379 -19.61 15.34 3.34
N ALA A 380 -19.34 14.28 4.09
CA ALA A 380 -20.26 13.15 4.24
C ALA A 380 -21.36 13.45 5.27
N PRO A 381 -22.64 13.16 4.96
CA PRO A 381 -23.70 13.21 5.96
C PRO A 381 -23.38 12.30 7.17
N ALA A 382 -23.80 12.70 8.36
CA ALA A 382 -23.49 11.96 9.60
C ALA A 382 -23.92 10.48 9.54
N GLU A 383 -25.07 10.19 8.90
CA GLU A 383 -25.59 8.84 8.71
C GLU A 383 -24.73 8.00 7.74
N LYS A 384 -23.94 8.65 6.87
CA LYS A 384 -23.06 8.02 5.86
C LYS A 384 -21.58 8.09 6.21
N ALA A 385 -21.21 8.58 7.39
CA ALA A 385 -19.81 8.73 7.79
C ALA A 385 -19.03 7.39 7.76
N ALA A 386 -19.69 6.29 8.13
CA ALA A 386 -19.07 4.95 8.06
C ALA A 386 -18.78 4.52 6.60
N ALA A 387 -19.71 4.78 5.67
CA ALA A 387 -19.53 4.50 4.26
C ALA A 387 -18.43 5.38 3.65
N ALA A 388 -18.34 6.65 4.05
CA ALA A 388 -17.30 7.57 3.62
C ALA A 388 -15.90 7.10 4.09
N GLY A 389 -15.77 6.67 5.35
CA GLY A 389 -14.52 6.10 5.88
C GLY A 389 -14.11 4.79 5.19
N ALA A 390 -15.08 3.98 4.81
CA ALA A 390 -14.83 2.76 4.06
C ALA A 390 -14.33 3.04 2.63
N ILE A 391 -14.91 4.05 1.96
CA ILE A 391 -14.44 4.53 0.64
C ILE A 391 -13.00 5.05 0.76
N GLU A 392 -12.68 5.78 1.82
CA GLU A 392 -11.34 6.28 2.08
C GLU A 392 -10.33 5.14 2.27
N THR A 393 -10.67 4.13 3.10
CA THR A 393 -9.80 2.96 3.29
C THR A 393 -9.58 2.21 1.97
N MET A 394 -10.62 2.05 1.16
CA MET A 394 -10.50 1.48 -0.18
C MET A 394 -9.57 2.32 -1.07
N ALA A 395 -9.67 3.64 -1.00
CA ALA A 395 -8.80 4.54 -1.76
C ALA A 395 -7.32 4.43 -1.34
N TYR A 396 -7.05 4.25 -0.05
CA TYR A 396 -5.68 4.02 0.47
C TYR A 396 -5.09 2.72 -0.10
N GLU A 397 -5.81 1.61 0.02
CA GLU A 397 -5.34 0.32 -0.44
C GLU A 397 -5.19 0.26 -1.97
N LEU A 398 -6.16 0.82 -2.70
CA LEU A 398 -6.07 0.92 -4.15
C LEU A 398 -4.90 1.82 -4.57
N GLY A 399 -4.68 2.93 -3.86
CA GLY A 399 -3.54 3.82 -4.06
C GLY A 399 -2.21 3.10 -3.81
N ALA A 400 -2.10 2.32 -2.74
CA ALA A 400 -0.90 1.54 -2.43
C ALA A 400 -0.57 0.53 -3.53
N GLY A 401 -1.54 -0.29 -3.96
CA GLY A 401 -1.34 -1.26 -5.04
C GLY A 401 -1.02 -0.59 -6.38
N LEU A 402 -1.72 0.50 -6.74
CA LEU A 402 -1.41 1.28 -7.95
C LEU A 402 -0.03 1.94 -7.87
N GLY A 403 0.40 2.38 -6.69
CA GLY A 403 1.73 2.95 -6.47
C GLY A 403 2.82 1.97 -6.85
N ILE A 404 2.76 0.75 -6.32
CA ILE A 404 3.69 -0.33 -6.65
C ILE A 404 3.69 -0.60 -8.16
N ALA A 405 2.50 -0.70 -8.76
CA ALA A 405 2.35 -0.97 -10.18
C ALA A 405 2.95 0.15 -11.04
N ILE A 406 2.61 1.42 -10.78
CA ILE A 406 3.04 2.58 -11.57
C ILE A 406 4.55 2.77 -11.45
N PHE A 407 5.08 2.85 -10.22
CA PHE A 407 6.51 3.07 -10.01
C PHE A 407 7.34 1.88 -10.49
N GLY A 408 6.88 0.64 -10.24
CA GLY A 408 7.55 -0.55 -10.74
C GLY A 408 7.59 -0.62 -12.28
N LEU A 409 6.53 -0.19 -12.96
CA LEU A 409 6.50 -0.11 -14.42
C LEU A 409 7.39 0.99 -14.97
N LEU A 410 7.38 2.18 -14.35
CA LEU A 410 8.26 3.28 -14.73
C LEU A 410 9.72 2.86 -14.59
N LEU A 411 10.08 2.26 -13.45
CA LEU A 411 11.40 1.73 -13.19
C LEU A 411 11.79 0.68 -14.24
N SER A 412 10.97 -0.35 -14.44
CA SER A 412 11.26 -1.45 -15.37
C SER A 412 11.45 -0.98 -16.81
N ARG A 413 10.58 -0.08 -17.29
CA ARG A 413 10.72 0.46 -18.66
C ARG A 413 11.95 1.33 -18.84
N SER A 414 12.18 2.24 -17.90
CA SER A 414 13.37 3.11 -17.95
C SER A 414 14.64 2.29 -17.84
N PHE A 415 14.66 1.25 -17.01
CA PHE A 415 15.78 0.33 -16.85
C PHE A 415 16.07 -0.42 -18.15
N SER A 416 15.06 -1.09 -18.72
CA SER A 416 15.22 -1.83 -19.98
C SER A 416 15.67 -0.94 -21.14
N ALA A 417 15.25 0.33 -21.14
CA ALA A 417 15.63 1.28 -22.19
C ALA A 417 17.03 1.88 -22.00
N SER A 418 17.55 1.94 -20.78
CA SER A 418 18.81 2.62 -20.45
C SER A 418 20.00 1.68 -20.25
N ILE A 419 19.75 0.40 -19.96
CA ILE A 419 20.83 -0.56 -19.71
C ILE A 419 21.67 -0.81 -20.98
N ARG A 420 22.99 -0.71 -20.84
CA ARG A 420 23.96 -0.98 -21.90
C ARG A 420 24.84 -2.15 -21.50
N LEU A 421 24.46 -3.34 -21.94
CA LEU A 421 25.14 -4.57 -21.61
C LEU A 421 26.44 -4.74 -22.41
N PRO A 422 27.46 -5.44 -21.86
CA PRO A 422 28.70 -5.74 -22.57
C PRO A 422 28.43 -6.65 -23.77
N ALA A 423 29.34 -6.58 -24.76
CA ALA A 423 29.27 -7.47 -25.91
C ALA A 423 29.60 -8.94 -25.54
N GLY A 424 29.07 -9.89 -26.30
CA GLY A 424 29.35 -11.32 -26.11
C GLY A 424 28.32 -12.08 -25.29
N LEU A 425 27.18 -11.45 -24.94
CA LEU A 425 26.05 -12.11 -24.31
C LEU A 425 25.09 -12.70 -25.35
N GLU A 426 24.48 -13.82 -25.03
CA GLU A 426 23.41 -14.42 -25.85
C GLU A 426 22.13 -13.57 -25.78
N ALA A 427 21.28 -13.69 -26.81
CA ALA A 427 20.01 -12.91 -26.88
C ALA A 427 19.09 -13.16 -25.66
N GLN A 428 19.09 -14.39 -25.12
CA GLN A 428 18.33 -14.74 -23.94
C GLN A 428 18.91 -14.09 -22.66
N GLU A 429 20.23 -14.03 -22.55
CA GLU A 429 20.93 -13.36 -21.45
C GLU A 429 20.71 -11.86 -21.47
N ILE A 430 20.76 -11.24 -22.66
CA ILE A 430 20.44 -9.82 -22.86
C ILE A 430 19.01 -9.53 -22.43
N ALA A 431 18.04 -10.32 -22.87
CA ALA A 431 16.64 -10.15 -22.50
C ALA A 431 16.43 -10.27 -20.99
N ARG A 432 17.10 -11.24 -20.36
CA ARG A 432 17.02 -11.48 -18.92
C ARG A 432 17.66 -10.34 -18.12
N ALA A 433 18.91 -9.95 -18.44
CA ALA A 433 19.61 -8.87 -17.75
C ALA A 433 18.92 -7.50 -17.93
N SER A 434 18.20 -7.30 -19.04
CA SER A 434 17.48 -6.06 -19.31
C SER A 434 16.11 -5.97 -18.64
N SER A 435 15.62 -7.04 -18.00
CA SER A 435 14.28 -7.06 -17.44
C SER A 435 14.19 -6.39 -16.06
N SER A 436 15.20 -6.60 -15.20
CA SER A 436 15.28 -6.00 -13.88
C SER A 436 16.69 -6.09 -13.28
N MET A 437 16.96 -5.25 -12.26
CA MET A 437 18.23 -5.30 -11.52
C MET A 437 18.44 -6.65 -10.83
N GLY A 438 17.38 -7.27 -10.30
CA GLY A 438 17.45 -8.59 -9.66
C GLY A 438 17.84 -9.68 -10.65
N GLU A 439 17.27 -9.70 -11.85
CA GLU A 439 17.61 -10.66 -12.90
C GLU A 439 19.01 -10.43 -13.48
N ALA A 440 19.43 -9.17 -13.62
CA ALA A 440 20.80 -8.83 -13.98
C ALA A 440 21.79 -9.36 -12.92
N GLY A 441 21.48 -9.22 -11.63
CA GLY A 441 22.30 -9.75 -10.54
C GLY A 441 22.39 -11.28 -10.54
N GLN A 442 21.28 -11.98 -10.78
CA GLN A 442 21.27 -13.45 -10.90
C GLN A 442 22.13 -13.93 -12.07
N LEU A 443 22.02 -13.26 -13.24
CA LEU A 443 22.84 -13.58 -14.40
C LEU A 443 24.33 -13.33 -14.12
N ALA A 444 24.66 -12.19 -13.50
CA ALA A 444 26.03 -11.84 -13.18
C ALA A 444 26.71 -12.90 -12.27
N ASN A 445 25.96 -13.47 -11.31
CA ASN A 445 26.45 -14.53 -10.44
C ASN A 445 26.68 -15.88 -11.14
N SER A 446 26.08 -16.08 -12.32
CA SER A 446 26.23 -17.32 -13.12
C SER A 446 27.37 -17.24 -14.16
N LEU A 447 27.95 -16.06 -14.37
CA LEU A 447 28.98 -15.80 -15.38
C LEU A 447 30.37 -15.62 -14.74
N PRO A 448 31.46 -15.66 -15.54
CA PRO A 448 32.80 -15.37 -15.07
C PRO A 448 32.87 -13.98 -14.38
N PRO A 449 33.70 -13.80 -13.34
CA PRO A 449 33.71 -12.59 -12.50
C PRO A 449 33.86 -11.29 -13.27
N THR A 450 34.65 -11.26 -14.33
CA THR A 450 34.88 -10.07 -15.16
C THR A 450 33.62 -9.67 -15.95
N GLN A 451 32.90 -10.62 -16.52
CA GLN A 451 31.65 -10.38 -17.24
C GLN A 451 30.52 -10.07 -16.27
N GLY A 452 30.45 -10.81 -15.16
CA GLY A 452 29.47 -10.57 -14.10
C GLY A 452 29.57 -9.15 -13.55
N GLN A 453 30.78 -8.69 -13.25
CA GLN A 453 31.01 -7.32 -12.77
C GLN A 453 30.59 -6.27 -13.80
N ALA A 454 30.92 -6.46 -15.08
CA ALA A 454 30.52 -5.54 -16.13
C ALA A 454 28.99 -5.43 -16.28
N ILE A 455 28.26 -6.56 -16.11
CA ILE A 455 26.79 -6.56 -16.11
C ILE A 455 26.26 -5.81 -14.91
N LEU A 456 26.81 -6.03 -13.70
CA LEU A 456 26.38 -5.34 -12.49
C LEU A 456 26.59 -3.84 -12.56
N ASP A 457 27.72 -3.39 -13.10
CA ASP A 457 28.03 -1.97 -13.25
C ASP A 457 27.08 -1.31 -14.27
N ALA A 458 26.82 -1.98 -15.40
CA ALA A 458 25.86 -1.52 -16.39
C ALA A 458 24.43 -1.44 -15.78
N ALA A 459 24.04 -2.44 -15.00
CA ALA A 459 22.74 -2.50 -14.33
C ALA A 459 22.60 -1.42 -13.25
N ARG A 460 23.64 -1.15 -12.46
CA ARG A 460 23.63 -0.06 -11.45
C ARG A 460 23.45 1.30 -12.09
N HIS A 461 24.20 1.61 -13.15
CA HIS A 461 24.04 2.87 -13.88
C HIS A 461 22.64 3.03 -14.46
N ALA A 462 22.11 1.98 -15.08
CA ALA A 462 20.75 1.97 -15.62
C ALA A 462 19.71 2.15 -14.51
N PHE A 463 19.91 1.54 -13.33
CA PHE A 463 18.99 1.66 -12.21
C PHE A 463 18.94 3.08 -11.64
N ILE A 464 20.09 3.70 -11.40
CA ILE A 464 20.18 5.10 -10.90
C ILE A 464 19.43 6.05 -11.85
N TRP A 465 19.67 5.92 -13.16
CA TRP A 465 18.95 6.69 -14.16
C TRP A 465 17.45 6.46 -14.11
N SER A 466 17.03 5.21 -14.04
CA SER A 466 15.62 4.82 -14.04
C SER A 466 14.90 5.27 -12.78
N HIS A 467 15.58 5.22 -11.62
CA HIS A 467 15.08 5.75 -10.36
C HIS A 467 14.85 7.26 -10.45
N SER A 468 15.83 8.02 -10.97
CA SER A 468 15.70 9.46 -11.18
C SER A 468 14.55 9.80 -12.13
N VAL A 469 14.36 9.04 -13.21
CA VAL A 469 13.22 9.20 -14.15
C VAL A 469 11.89 8.91 -13.45
N ALA A 470 11.80 7.85 -12.65
CA ALA A 470 10.58 7.48 -11.94
C ALA A 470 10.19 8.55 -10.91
N LEU A 471 11.15 9.05 -10.11
CA LEU A 471 10.91 10.13 -9.14
C LEU A 471 10.50 11.42 -9.82
N SER A 472 11.18 11.83 -10.90
CA SER A 472 10.84 13.05 -11.66
C SER A 472 9.45 12.96 -12.30
N SER A 473 9.08 11.78 -12.81
CA SER A 473 7.74 11.53 -13.37
C SER A 473 6.65 11.63 -12.29
N ALA A 474 6.92 11.08 -11.10
CA ALA A 474 6.03 11.19 -9.94
C ALA A 474 5.87 12.65 -9.47
N GLY A 475 6.97 13.40 -9.41
CA GLY A 475 6.94 14.84 -9.11
C GLY A 475 6.07 15.61 -10.10
N SER A 476 6.22 15.33 -11.40
CA SER A 476 5.42 15.96 -12.46
C SER A 476 3.92 15.63 -12.32
N MET A 477 3.60 14.36 -12.05
CA MET A 477 2.22 13.92 -11.82
C MET A 477 1.61 14.63 -10.61
N LEU A 478 2.34 14.73 -9.50
CA LEU A 478 1.89 15.43 -8.29
C LEU A 478 1.64 16.91 -8.51
N LEU A 479 2.49 17.61 -9.28
CA LEU A 479 2.25 19.02 -9.63
C LEU A 479 0.99 19.19 -10.46
N LEU A 480 0.77 18.35 -11.46
CA LEU A 480 -0.44 18.38 -12.29
C LEU A 480 -1.69 18.14 -11.43
N LEU A 481 -1.63 17.18 -10.52
CA LEU A 481 -2.72 16.91 -9.58
C LEU A 481 -2.92 18.06 -8.59
N ALA A 482 -1.86 18.67 -8.06
CA ALA A 482 -1.96 19.84 -7.18
C ALA A 482 -2.68 21.01 -7.87
N VAL A 483 -2.35 21.28 -9.13
CA VAL A 483 -3.03 22.29 -9.94
C VAL A 483 -4.51 21.93 -10.16
N GLY A 484 -4.80 20.69 -10.56
CA GLY A 484 -6.18 20.20 -10.73
C GLY A 484 -7.01 20.33 -9.46
N MET A 485 -6.42 19.94 -8.32
CA MET A 485 -7.06 20.02 -7.00
C MET A 485 -7.25 21.46 -6.53
N TRP A 486 -6.32 22.37 -6.85
CA TRP A 486 -6.49 23.78 -6.57
C TRP A 486 -7.78 24.35 -7.17
N PHE A 487 -8.08 24.01 -8.42
CA PHE A 487 -9.30 24.46 -9.10
C PHE A 487 -10.55 23.69 -8.64
N SER A 488 -10.43 22.40 -8.36
CA SER A 488 -11.56 21.59 -7.89
C SER A 488 -12.06 22.06 -6.53
N LEU A 489 -11.15 22.27 -5.56
CA LEU A 489 -11.50 22.72 -4.22
C LEU A 489 -11.93 24.18 -4.18
N ALA A 490 -11.46 25.06 -5.08
CA ALA A 490 -11.93 26.42 -5.20
C ALA A 490 -13.41 26.53 -5.53
N LYS A 491 -13.90 25.65 -6.41
CA LYS A 491 -15.32 25.61 -6.81
C LYS A 491 -16.23 25.04 -5.72
N ALA A 492 -15.66 24.23 -4.81
CA ALA A 492 -16.41 23.60 -3.74
C ALA A 492 -16.62 24.52 -2.52
N GLN A 493 -15.71 25.50 -2.28
CA GLN A 493 -15.83 26.50 -1.21
C GLN A 493 -16.81 27.65 -1.53
N ARG A 494 -17.19 27.82 -2.80
CA ARG A 494 -18.11 28.87 -3.25
C ARG A 494 -19.57 28.45 -3.28
N ARG A 495 -19.89 27.23 -2.92
CA ARG A 495 -21.24 26.68 -2.78
C ARG A 495 -21.53 26.30 -1.33
#